data_c2dcdee426b9c57cea24e6e22c38bb17
#
_entry.id   c2dcdee426b9c57cea24e6e22c38bb17
#
_cell.length_a   1.000
_cell.length_b   1.000
_cell.length_c   1.000
_cell.angle_alpha   90.00
_cell.angle_beta   90.00
_cell.angle_gamma   90.00
#
_symmetry.space_group_name_H-M   'P 1'
#
loop_
_entity.id
_entity.type
_entity.pdbx_description
1 polymer ?
#
loop_
_entity_poly.entity_id
_entity_poly.type
_entity_poly.pdbx_seq_one_letter_code
_entity_poly.pdbx_strand_id
1 'polypeptide(L)'
;PIDSGEVLIDGEKIGKESFEKITFIPDTITMLPQMKIDDAFTFMADFYKSWNPERAKELLQFFKLDASERISNLSKGNTAKVNLLLGLALDVDYLLMDEPFSGIDIFTREQIADVFTSHLIEDRGVIITTHEINDIEYLIDKAVLLDNGEVLKEFSVEEVRENEGKSVIDVMREVYLG
;
A
#
# COMPACT_ATOMS: atom_id res chain seq x y z
N PRO A 1 10.84 -1.87 18.82
CA PRO A 1 11.94 -1.16 19.43
C PRO A 1 13.02 -0.92 18.37
N ILE A 2 13.64 0.26 18.39
CA ILE A 2 14.78 0.61 17.52
C ILE A 2 16.02 0.44 18.37
N ASP A 3 17.05 -0.26 17.87
CA ASP A 3 18.29 -0.45 18.61
C ASP A 3 19.14 0.82 18.61
N SER A 4 19.11 1.58 17.51
CA SER A 4 19.81 2.87 17.38
C SER A 4 19.17 3.71 16.28
N GLY A 5 19.47 5.01 16.26
CA GLY A 5 18.90 5.94 15.29
C GLY A 5 17.54 6.48 15.71
N GLU A 6 16.84 7.11 14.77
CA GLU A 6 15.50 7.67 14.98
C GLU A 6 14.67 7.55 13.70
N VAL A 7 13.34 7.49 13.86
CA VAL A 7 12.38 7.58 12.78
C VAL A 7 11.68 8.93 12.89
N LEU A 8 11.66 9.65 11.80
CA LEU A 8 11.04 10.97 11.71
C LEU A 8 9.91 10.95 10.69
N ILE A 9 8.84 11.70 10.98
CA ILE A 9 7.74 11.99 10.08
C ILE A 9 7.60 13.51 10.05
N ASP A 10 7.71 14.09 8.87
CA ASP A 10 7.75 15.55 8.68
C ASP A 10 8.84 16.24 9.53
N GLY A 11 9.97 15.55 9.77
CA GLY A 11 11.06 16.04 10.60
C GLY A 11 10.85 15.90 12.11
N GLU A 12 9.72 15.38 12.55
CA GLU A 12 9.38 15.14 13.95
C GLU A 12 9.52 13.67 14.35
N LYS A 13 9.98 13.41 15.59
CA LYS A 13 10.08 12.03 16.09
C LYS A 13 8.71 11.38 16.20
N ILE A 14 8.65 10.09 15.87
CA ILE A 14 7.44 9.29 16.01
C ILE A 14 6.88 9.39 17.43
N GLY A 15 5.62 9.81 17.52
CA GLY A 15 4.82 9.92 18.75
C GLY A 15 3.38 9.47 18.52
N LYS A 16 2.52 9.71 19.49
CA LYS A 16 1.09 9.32 19.38
C LYS A 16 0.38 10.02 18.23
N GLU A 17 0.72 11.28 17.94
CA GLU A 17 0.13 12.06 16.86
C GLU A 17 0.55 11.57 15.47
N SER A 18 1.70 10.93 15.37
CA SER A 18 2.17 10.35 14.11
C SER A 18 1.26 9.23 13.59
N PHE A 19 0.59 8.50 14.48
CA PHE A 19 -0.36 7.44 14.10
C PHE A 19 -1.68 7.99 13.51
N GLU A 20 -1.93 9.29 13.62
CA GLU A 20 -3.05 9.93 12.92
C GLU A 20 -2.67 10.33 11.48
N LYS A 21 -1.37 10.36 11.17
CA LYS A 21 -0.82 10.71 9.84
C LYS A 21 -0.48 9.51 8.97
N ILE A 22 -0.38 8.32 9.56
CA ILE A 22 0.11 7.12 8.86
C ILE A 22 -0.89 5.99 8.99
N THR A 23 -1.06 5.22 7.93
CA THR A 23 -1.65 3.88 8.01
C THR A 23 -0.69 2.84 7.48
N PHE A 24 -0.75 1.64 8.06
CA PHE A 24 -0.06 0.45 7.59
C PHE A 24 -1.08 -0.57 7.08
N ILE A 25 -0.91 -0.98 5.84
CA ILE A 25 -1.73 -2.00 5.18
C ILE A 25 -0.86 -3.26 5.05
N PRO A 26 -1.09 -4.27 5.88
CA PRO A 26 -0.31 -5.51 5.84
C PRO A 26 -0.65 -6.36 4.60
N ASP A 27 0.17 -7.37 4.31
CA ASP A 27 -0.05 -8.35 3.23
C ASP A 27 -1.32 -9.19 3.42
N THR A 28 -1.74 -9.35 4.67
CA THR A 28 -2.94 -10.12 5.04
C THR A 28 -3.94 -9.28 5.82
N ILE A 29 -5.23 -9.46 5.52
CA ILE A 29 -6.30 -8.75 6.21
C ILE A 29 -6.36 -9.13 7.69
N THR A 30 -6.46 -8.13 8.57
CA THR A 30 -6.50 -8.30 10.03
C THR A 30 -7.91 -8.40 10.60
N MET A 31 -8.94 -8.20 9.78
CA MET A 31 -10.33 -8.29 10.20
C MET A 31 -10.77 -9.74 10.42
N LEU A 32 -11.74 -9.93 11.32
CA LEU A 32 -12.27 -11.26 11.63
C LEU A 32 -12.97 -11.88 10.42
N PRO A 33 -12.72 -13.15 10.08
CA PRO A 33 -13.29 -13.82 8.91
C PRO A 33 -14.83 -13.82 8.86
N GLN A 34 -15.48 -13.82 10.04
CA GLN A 34 -16.95 -13.83 10.15
C GLN A 34 -17.61 -12.47 9.91
N MET A 35 -16.85 -11.39 9.99
CA MET A 35 -17.36 -10.03 9.74
C MET A 35 -17.78 -9.89 8.28
N LYS A 36 -18.85 -9.13 8.05
CA LYS A 36 -19.14 -8.59 6.73
C LYS A 36 -18.23 -7.38 6.46
N ILE A 37 -18.10 -6.99 5.22
CA ILE A 37 -17.38 -5.77 4.86
C ILE A 37 -18.01 -4.54 5.57
N ASP A 38 -19.33 -4.48 5.66
CA ASP A 38 -20.07 -3.42 6.37
C ASP A 38 -19.79 -3.39 7.88
N ASP A 39 -19.62 -4.57 8.50
CA ASP A 39 -19.22 -4.68 9.91
C ASP A 39 -17.78 -4.14 10.09
N ALA A 40 -16.89 -4.41 9.13
CA ALA A 40 -15.53 -3.88 9.14
C ALA A 40 -15.53 -2.34 8.99
N PHE A 41 -16.40 -1.76 8.17
CA PHE A 41 -16.55 -0.31 8.07
C PHE A 41 -16.99 0.31 9.39
N THR A 42 -17.97 -0.30 10.04
CA THR A 42 -18.44 0.13 11.37
C THR A 42 -17.31 0.07 12.39
N PHE A 43 -16.53 -1.02 12.39
CA PHE A 43 -15.36 -1.15 13.23
C PHE A 43 -14.33 -0.04 12.98
N MET A 44 -14.02 0.23 11.72
CA MET A 44 -13.08 1.30 11.36
C MET A 44 -13.57 2.67 11.82
N ALA A 45 -14.86 2.97 11.64
CA ALA A 45 -15.47 4.23 12.08
C ALA A 45 -15.43 4.41 13.61
N ASP A 46 -15.56 3.33 14.38
CA ASP A 46 -15.53 3.38 15.84
C ASP A 46 -14.11 3.60 16.40
N PHE A 47 -13.07 3.11 15.70
CA PHE A 47 -11.70 3.11 16.21
C PHE A 47 -10.80 4.19 15.61
N TYR A 48 -11.08 4.63 14.36
CA TYR A 48 -10.24 5.58 13.64
C TYR A 48 -10.97 6.89 13.36
N LYS A 49 -10.51 7.98 13.98
CA LYS A 49 -11.07 9.32 13.72
C LYS A 49 -10.88 9.78 12.28
N SER A 50 -9.82 9.29 11.63
CA SER A 50 -9.48 9.54 10.23
C SER A 50 -10.31 8.72 9.24
N TRP A 51 -11.26 7.88 9.70
CA TRP A 51 -12.12 7.10 8.82
C TRP A 51 -12.99 8.00 7.95
N ASN A 52 -12.91 7.83 6.63
CA ASN A 52 -13.69 8.55 5.65
C ASN A 52 -14.73 7.61 5.00
N PRO A 53 -16.00 7.68 5.43
CA PRO A 53 -17.04 6.78 4.93
C PRO A 53 -17.37 7.00 3.46
N GLU A 54 -17.21 8.22 2.94
CA GLU A 54 -17.47 8.51 1.52
C GLU A 54 -16.39 7.87 0.65
N ARG A 55 -15.11 8.01 1.02
CA ARG A 55 -14.01 7.34 0.31
C ARG A 55 -14.12 5.81 0.40
N ALA A 56 -14.53 5.27 1.55
CA ALA A 56 -14.78 3.84 1.68
C ALA A 56 -15.85 3.35 0.70
N LYS A 57 -16.92 4.11 0.53
CA LYS A 57 -18.00 3.82 -0.41
C LYS A 57 -17.56 3.93 -1.87
N GLU A 58 -16.75 4.93 -2.20
CA GLU A 58 -16.17 5.07 -3.54
C GLU A 58 -15.24 3.90 -3.88
N LEU A 59 -14.36 3.51 -2.95
CA LEU A 59 -13.48 2.35 -3.11
C LEU A 59 -14.27 1.03 -3.23
N LEU A 60 -15.35 0.88 -2.45
CA LEU A 60 -16.23 -0.29 -2.55
C LEU A 60 -16.83 -0.41 -3.96
N GLN A 61 -17.30 0.71 -4.52
CA GLN A 61 -17.85 0.77 -5.88
C GLN A 61 -16.77 0.54 -6.94
N PHE A 62 -15.60 1.16 -6.76
CA PHE A 62 -14.45 1.02 -7.66
C PHE A 62 -14.02 -0.45 -7.78
N PHE A 63 -13.89 -1.14 -6.66
CA PHE A 63 -13.54 -2.56 -6.60
C PHE A 63 -14.70 -3.51 -6.91
N LYS A 64 -15.92 -2.99 -7.08
CA LYS A 64 -17.16 -3.77 -7.33
C LYS A 64 -17.38 -4.83 -6.24
N LEU A 65 -17.21 -4.45 -4.98
CA LEU A 65 -17.39 -5.32 -3.82
C LEU A 65 -18.82 -5.18 -3.27
N ASP A 66 -19.37 -6.26 -2.73
CA ASP A 66 -20.64 -6.27 -2.00
C ASP A 66 -20.40 -6.15 -0.50
N ALA A 67 -20.84 -5.02 0.10
CA ALA A 67 -20.68 -4.75 1.53
C ALA A 67 -21.31 -5.82 2.44
N SER A 68 -22.33 -6.54 1.95
CA SER A 68 -23.01 -7.60 2.70
C SER A 68 -22.23 -8.92 2.75
N GLU A 69 -21.19 -9.06 1.94
CA GLU A 69 -20.40 -10.29 1.85
C GLU A 69 -19.48 -10.46 3.05
N ARG A 70 -19.34 -11.72 3.50
CA ARG A 70 -18.43 -12.05 4.60
C ARG A 70 -16.99 -12.16 4.11
N ILE A 71 -16.05 -11.68 4.90
CA ILE A 71 -14.62 -11.76 4.60
C ILE A 71 -14.17 -13.21 4.33
N SER A 72 -14.71 -14.18 5.09
CA SER A 72 -14.43 -15.61 4.89
C SER A 72 -14.86 -16.17 3.53
N ASN A 73 -15.78 -15.51 2.84
CA ASN A 73 -16.34 -15.98 1.56
C ASN A 73 -15.64 -15.33 0.36
N LEU A 74 -14.81 -14.31 0.60
CA LEU A 74 -14.11 -13.60 -0.44
C LEU A 74 -13.04 -14.46 -1.12
N SER A 75 -12.87 -14.28 -2.43
CA SER A 75 -11.68 -14.76 -3.12
C SER A 75 -10.43 -14.05 -2.57
N LYS A 76 -9.24 -14.63 -2.80
CA LYS A 76 -7.98 -14.00 -2.39
C LYS A 76 -7.84 -12.58 -2.93
N GLY A 77 -8.19 -12.36 -4.21
CA GLY A 77 -8.17 -11.04 -4.82
C GLY A 77 -9.16 -10.05 -4.17
N ASN A 78 -10.39 -10.48 -3.89
CA ASN A 78 -11.37 -9.62 -3.21
C ASN A 78 -10.96 -9.34 -1.76
N THR A 79 -10.32 -10.29 -1.07
CA THR A 79 -9.76 -10.06 0.27
C THR A 79 -8.66 -8.99 0.23
N ALA A 80 -7.77 -9.03 -0.75
CA ALA A 80 -6.74 -8.01 -0.96
C ALA A 80 -7.36 -6.62 -1.22
N LYS A 81 -8.40 -6.55 -2.05
CA LYS A 81 -9.15 -5.30 -2.32
C LYS A 81 -9.81 -4.74 -1.05
N VAL A 82 -10.43 -5.59 -0.22
CA VAL A 82 -11.02 -5.15 1.05
C VAL A 82 -9.94 -4.66 2.01
N ASN A 83 -8.82 -5.38 2.12
CA ASN A 83 -7.70 -4.97 2.96
C ASN A 83 -7.17 -3.59 2.56
N LEU A 84 -6.95 -3.40 1.26
CA LEU A 84 -6.51 -2.12 0.70
C LEU A 84 -7.54 -1.01 0.94
N LEU A 85 -8.81 -1.28 0.68
CA LEU A 85 -9.92 -0.34 0.89
C LEU A 85 -9.95 0.19 2.32
N LEU A 86 -9.83 -0.70 3.32
CA LEU A 86 -9.88 -0.30 4.73
C LEU A 86 -8.75 0.67 5.11
N GLY A 87 -7.56 0.48 4.56
CA GLY A 87 -6.44 1.40 4.78
C GLY A 87 -6.56 2.70 3.99
N LEU A 88 -6.93 2.61 2.71
CA LEU A 88 -7.06 3.77 1.83
C LEU A 88 -8.20 4.72 2.23
N ALA A 89 -9.24 4.20 2.88
CA ALA A 89 -10.36 4.99 3.36
C ALA A 89 -10.04 5.82 4.62
N LEU A 90 -8.84 5.71 5.17
CA LEU A 90 -8.36 6.60 6.22
C LEU A 90 -7.84 7.91 5.63
N ASP A 91 -8.21 9.05 6.21
CA ASP A 91 -7.65 10.37 5.88
C ASP A 91 -6.31 10.53 6.61
N VAL A 92 -5.25 10.07 5.96
CA VAL A 92 -3.87 10.11 6.45
C VAL A 92 -2.93 10.63 5.36
N ASP A 93 -1.79 11.18 5.77
CA ASP A 93 -0.79 11.75 4.86
C ASP A 93 0.09 10.67 4.21
N TYR A 94 0.29 9.52 4.90
CA TYR A 94 1.21 8.47 4.49
C TYR A 94 0.57 7.08 4.53
N LEU A 95 0.79 6.33 3.47
CA LEU A 95 0.37 4.94 3.29
C LEU A 95 1.59 4.04 3.23
N LEU A 96 1.69 3.08 4.15
CA LEU A 96 2.72 2.04 4.12
C LEU A 96 2.03 0.72 3.78
N MET A 97 2.49 0.05 2.73
CA MET A 97 1.86 -1.17 2.23
C MET A 97 2.89 -2.28 2.13
N ASP A 98 2.55 -3.44 2.68
CA ASP A 98 3.40 -4.60 2.63
C ASP A 98 2.86 -5.59 1.59
N GLU A 99 3.62 -5.80 0.50
CA GLU A 99 3.33 -6.73 -0.59
C GLU A 99 1.87 -6.67 -1.11
N PRO A 100 1.31 -5.49 -1.45
CA PRO A 100 -0.12 -5.36 -1.78
C PRO A 100 -0.55 -6.10 -3.04
N PHE A 101 0.40 -6.57 -3.86
CA PHE A 101 0.15 -7.28 -5.12
C PHE A 101 0.42 -8.78 -5.02
N SER A 102 0.88 -9.27 -3.87
CA SER A 102 1.36 -10.64 -3.72
C SER A 102 0.27 -11.70 -3.88
N GLY A 103 0.53 -12.63 -4.79
CA GLY A 103 -0.28 -13.84 -4.96
C GLY A 103 -1.72 -13.61 -5.40
N ILE A 104 -2.04 -12.48 -6.02
CA ILE A 104 -3.31 -12.19 -6.67
C ILE A 104 -3.19 -12.35 -8.18
N ASP A 105 -4.33 -12.56 -8.87
CA ASP A 105 -4.36 -12.68 -10.32
C ASP A 105 -4.09 -11.33 -11.01
N ILE A 106 -3.70 -11.39 -12.30
CA ILE A 106 -3.32 -10.21 -13.08
C ILE A 106 -4.42 -9.15 -13.16
N PHE A 107 -5.70 -9.54 -13.29
CA PHE A 107 -6.80 -8.59 -13.41
C PHE A 107 -7.06 -7.87 -12.10
N THR A 108 -6.97 -8.57 -10.98
CA THR A 108 -7.06 -7.97 -9.65
C THR A 108 -5.90 -7.01 -9.40
N ARG A 109 -4.70 -7.36 -9.85
CA ARG A 109 -3.49 -6.53 -9.75
C ARG A 109 -3.63 -5.24 -10.54
N GLU A 110 -4.10 -5.30 -11.79
CA GLU A 110 -4.40 -4.12 -12.61
C GLU A 110 -5.41 -3.20 -11.92
N GLN A 111 -6.51 -3.75 -11.37
CA GLN A 111 -7.50 -2.95 -10.65
C GLN A 111 -6.94 -2.29 -9.38
N ILE A 112 -6.03 -2.94 -8.68
CA ILE A 112 -5.35 -2.33 -7.53
C ILE A 112 -4.40 -1.23 -8.01
N ALA A 113 -3.64 -1.46 -9.08
CA ALA A 113 -2.75 -0.47 -9.66
C ALA A 113 -3.50 0.78 -10.15
N ASP A 114 -4.69 0.62 -10.72
CA ASP A 114 -5.55 1.73 -11.15
C ASP A 114 -5.97 2.67 -10.01
N VAL A 115 -6.03 2.17 -8.76
CA VAL A 115 -6.29 3.03 -7.59
C VAL A 115 -5.18 4.05 -7.41
N PHE A 116 -3.92 3.66 -7.62
CA PHE A 116 -2.77 4.54 -7.41
C PHE A 116 -2.68 5.68 -8.44
N THR A 117 -3.32 5.52 -9.60
CA THR A 117 -3.43 6.57 -10.62
C THR A 117 -4.72 7.38 -10.51
N SER A 118 -5.59 7.03 -9.56
CA SER A 118 -6.88 7.69 -9.35
C SER A 118 -6.79 8.82 -8.32
N HIS A 119 -7.82 9.67 -8.29
CA HIS A 119 -7.99 10.71 -7.26
C HIS A 119 -8.11 10.17 -5.83
N LEU A 120 -8.28 8.86 -5.64
CA LEU A 120 -8.42 8.24 -4.32
C LEU A 120 -7.13 8.21 -3.50
N ILE A 121 -5.98 8.43 -4.16
CA ILE A 121 -4.65 8.48 -3.51
C ILE A 121 -4.13 9.91 -3.34
N GLU A 122 -4.67 10.88 -4.07
CA GLU A 122 -4.21 12.27 -4.22
C GLU A 122 -3.37 12.80 -3.05
N ASP A 123 -2.21 13.38 -3.38
CA ASP A 123 -1.30 14.11 -2.47
C ASP A 123 -0.77 13.32 -1.26
N ARG A 124 -0.92 11.99 -1.24
CA ARG A 124 -0.39 11.15 -0.16
C ARG A 124 0.97 10.56 -0.50
N GLY A 125 1.84 10.51 0.50
CA GLY A 125 3.08 9.74 0.41
C GLY A 125 2.78 8.24 0.49
N VAL A 126 3.26 7.46 -0.50
CA VAL A 126 3.04 6.01 -0.55
C VAL A 126 4.38 5.29 -0.49
N ILE A 127 4.52 4.35 0.43
CA ILE A 127 5.65 3.42 0.51
C ILE A 127 5.12 2.00 0.33
N ILE A 128 5.66 1.29 -0.64
CA ILE A 128 5.28 -0.09 -0.95
C ILE A 128 6.51 -0.97 -0.82
N THR A 129 6.44 -2.03 -0.01
CA THR A 129 7.40 -3.13 -0.09
C THR A 129 6.88 -4.16 -1.09
N THR A 130 7.71 -4.59 -2.02
CA THR A 130 7.33 -5.62 -2.99
C THR A 130 8.55 -6.25 -3.66
N HIS A 131 8.38 -7.50 -4.09
CA HIS A 131 9.27 -8.21 -5.00
C HIS A 131 8.67 -8.34 -6.42
N GLU A 132 7.43 -7.88 -6.63
CA GLU A 132 6.70 -7.94 -7.91
C GLU A 132 6.75 -6.59 -8.65
N ILE A 133 7.96 -6.16 -9.01
CA ILE A 133 8.22 -4.80 -9.53
C ILE A 133 7.69 -4.56 -10.94
N ASN A 134 7.65 -5.61 -11.78
CA ASN A 134 7.27 -5.49 -13.20
C ASN A 134 5.93 -4.81 -13.43
N ASP A 135 4.98 -5.07 -12.54
CA ASP A 135 3.59 -4.66 -12.74
C ASP A 135 3.31 -3.26 -12.20
N ILE A 136 4.26 -2.69 -11.43
CA ILE A 136 4.05 -1.41 -10.74
C ILE A 136 5.16 -0.37 -11.02
N GLU A 137 6.18 -0.71 -11.80
CA GLU A 137 7.31 0.18 -12.08
C GLU A 137 6.87 1.56 -12.61
N TYR A 138 5.79 1.59 -13.39
CA TYR A 138 5.25 2.84 -13.95
C TYR A 138 4.54 3.73 -12.91
N LEU A 139 4.30 3.23 -11.69
CA LEU A 139 3.69 3.95 -10.57
C LEU A 139 4.73 4.52 -9.61
N ILE A 140 6.00 4.17 -9.77
CA ILE A 140 7.05 4.43 -8.77
C ILE A 140 7.90 5.62 -9.20
N ASP A 141 8.01 6.61 -8.32
CA ASP A 141 8.92 7.75 -8.49
C ASP A 141 10.35 7.39 -8.06
N LYS A 142 10.46 6.64 -6.94
CA LYS A 142 11.73 6.33 -6.29
C LYS A 142 11.77 4.87 -5.84
N ALA A 143 12.92 4.23 -6.06
CA ALA A 143 13.17 2.87 -5.60
C ALA A 143 14.32 2.82 -4.60
N VAL A 144 14.16 1.98 -3.57
CA VAL A 144 15.18 1.68 -2.56
C VAL A 144 15.41 0.17 -2.55
N LEU A 145 16.61 -0.27 -2.88
CA LEU A 145 17.01 -1.68 -2.86
C LEU A 145 17.61 -2.03 -1.51
N LEU A 146 17.06 -3.07 -0.89
CA LEU A 146 17.46 -3.53 0.44
C LEU A 146 18.00 -4.96 0.37
N ASP A 147 19.08 -5.24 1.05
CA ASP A 147 19.57 -6.60 1.30
C ASP A 147 20.16 -6.73 2.70
N ASN A 148 19.83 -7.81 3.40
CA ASN A 148 20.32 -8.11 4.75
C ASN A 148 20.20 -6.93 5.75
N GLY A 149 19.17 -6.08 5.60
CA GLY A 149 18.93 -4.93 6.47
C GLY A 149 19.75 -3.68 6.11
N GLU A 150 20.46 -3.70 4.98
CA GLU A 150 21.23 -2.57 4.47
C GLU A 150 20.59 -2.00 3.19
N VAL A 151 20.67 -0.67 3.04
CA VAL A 151 20.31 0.01 1.79
C VAL A 151 21.47 -0.16 0.81
N LEU A 152 21.24 -0.92 -0.26
CA LEU A 152 22.24 -1.12 -1.30
C LEU A 152 22.25 0.02 -2.31
N LYS A 153 21.06 0.49 -2.71
CA LYS A 153 20.92 1.58 -3.67
C LYS A 153 19.58 2.28 -3.48
N GLU A 154 19.59 3.59 -3.67
CA GLU A 154 18.41 4.44 -3.78
C GLU A 154 18.52 5.25 -5.07
N PHE A 155 17.43 5.35 -5.85
CA PHE A 155 17.43 6.05 -7.13
C PHE A 155 16.05 6.51 -7.56
N SER A 156 16.00 7.57 -8.38
CA SER A 156 14.81 8.00 -9.11
C SER A 156 14.60 7.07 -10.32
N VAL A 157 13.40 6.53 -10.47
CA VAL A 157 13.04 5.63 -11.57
C VAL A 157 13.06 6.38 -12.90
N GLU A 158 12.56 7.62 -12.91
CA GLU A 158 12.56 8.47 -14.11
C GLU A 158 13.99 8.80 -14.57
N GLU A 159 14.87 9.24 -13.64
CA GLU A 159 16.26 9.59 -13.98
C GLU A 159 17.02 8.40 -14.54
N VAL A 160 16.84 7.20 -14.00
CA VAL A 160 17.48 5.99 -14.50
C VAL A 160 16.97 5.63 -15.90
N ARG A 161 15.66 5.77 -16.11
CA ARG A 161 15.05 5.51 -17.40
C ARG A 161 15.54 6.49 -18.48
N GLU A 162 15.59 7.79 -18.16
CA GLU A 162 16.00 8.82 -19.10
C GLU A 162 17.50 8.80 -19.42
N ASN A 163 18.35 8.65 -18.38
CA ASN A 163 19.80 8.78 -18.54
C ASN A 163 20.48 7.47 -18.93
N GLU A 164 19.96 6.33 -18.47
CA GLU A 164 20.59 5.02 -18.63
C GLU A 164 19.78 4.07 -19.54
N GLY A 165 18.51 4.39 -19.83
CA GLY A 165 17.61 3.53 -20.60
C GLY A 165 17.29 2.20 -19.89
N LYS A 166 17.42 2.16 -18.56
CA LYS A 166 17.24 0.97 -17.74
C LYS A 166 15.89 0.97 -17.02
N SER A 167 15.34 -0.23 -16.83
CA SER A 167 14.23 -0.47 -15.92
C SER A 167 14.72 -0.64 -14.47
N VAL A 168 13.80 -0.59 -13.52
CA VAL A 168 14.11 -0.91 -12.10
C VAL A 168 14.70 -2.32 -12.00
N ILE A 169 14.17 -3.27 -12.77
CA ILE A 169 14.68 -4.66 -12.81
C ILE A 169 16.11 -4.74 -13.32
N ASP A 170 16.48 -3.94 -14.33
CA ASP A 170 17.85 -3.92 -14.82
C ASP A 170 18.81 -3.44 -13.73
N VAL A 171 18.42 -2.39 -12.98
CA VAL A 171 19.19 -1.92 -11.83
C VAL A 171 19.27 -2.99 -10.73
N MET A 172 18.14 -3.66 -10.42
CA MET A 172 18.14 -4.76 -9.45
C MET A 172 19.09 -5.88 -9.82
N ARG A 173 19.12 -6.28 -11.12
CA ARG A 173 20.05 -7.31 -11.60
C ARG A 173 21.50 -6.89 -11.43
N GLU A 174 21.83 -5.65 -11.73
CA GLU A 174 23.19 -5.11 -11.53
C GLU A 174 23.62 -5.10 -10.07
N VAL A 175 22.69 -4.75 -9.17
CA VAL A 175 22.98 -4.62 -7.74
C VAL A 175 23.05 -5.98 -7.04
N TYR A 176 22.14 -6.93 -7.38
CA TYR A 176 22.07 -8.21 -6.66
C TYR A 176 22.84 -9.35 -7.32
N LEU A 177 23.13 -9.26 -8.62
CA LEU A 177 23.78 -10.34 -9.38
C LEU A 177 25.16 -9.97 -9.94
N GLY A 178 25.50 -8.67 -9.96
CA GLY A 178 26.81 -8.16 -10.40
C GLY A 178 27.82 -8.26 -9.30
#